data_4055da60e956b1f014c3169f55176cea
#
_entry.id   4055da60e956b1f014c3169f55176cea
#
_cell.length_a   1.000
_cell.length_b   1.000
_cell.length_c   1.000
_cell.angle_alpha   90.00
_cell.angle_beta   90.00
_cell.angle_gamma   90.00
#
_symmetry.space_group_name_H-M   'P 1'
#
loop_
_entity.id
_entity.type
_entity.pdbx_description
1 polymer ?
#
loop_
_entity_poly.entity_id
_entity_poly.type
_entity_poly.pdbx_seq_one_letter_code
_entity_poly.pdbx_strand_id
1 'polypeptide(L)'
;MALIGVLACGPVLLSGQGRGGQGGTSFPGGSMNEDGSLRPANPSGTLFSQEAYTQYEILEPGSEAFAITYLLESGRAGATEITNATRAGSKGTNISVFDPRTGQPVKFTYDFNESNNQYAIRATLPFAVPEGGIGRVLIYKTYTDARTYQVNGDNIVWVRSLSGYRLGVVLPKGYAFVSANVAAQLSTLPDGRLKLAFANPSGQANNLTIHARKTTAAFTPSPYRDVFFDDIKTLYDLGAPETGTFNVEQTYSDPRKGASAVLDVLNYLALSDLKVIDLDTAKPLTPVKSGKVTSVKLDVPITNAKQSAHLKVTGVGSDGYKLVNGELVFERELHGLRNTVILPAGYEVSGVSQSATIGRTRQGCPAEPAGACRAFVSLINLNGENHYKVTIRARK
;
A
#
# COMPACT_ATOMS: atom_id res chain seq x y z
N MET A 1 27.51 -13.34 54.41
CA MET A 1 26.11 -13.67 54.14
C MET A 1 25.46 -12.45 53.52
N ALA A 2 25.37 -12.40 52.21
CA ALA A 2 24.72 -11.32 51.46
C ALA A 2 23.46 -11.89 50.81
N LEU A 3 22.29 -11.36 51.20
CA LEU A 3 21.01 -11.71 50.60
C LEU A 3 20.86 -10.97 49.27
N ILE A 4 20.71 -11.72 48.20
CA ILE A 4 20.34 -11.19 46.90
C ILE A 4 18.81 -11.22 46.80
N GLY A 5 18.18 -10.03 46.83
CA GLY A 5 16.76 -9.89 46.58
C GLY A 5 16.45 -9.95 45.09
N VAL A 6 15.70 -10.96 44.64
CA VAL A 6 15.15 -11.06 43.30
C VAL A 6 13.87 -10.23 43.22
N LEU A 7 13.91 -9.10 42.49
CA LEU A 7 12.70 -8.38 42.11
C LEU A 7 12.01 -9.13 40.97
N ALA A 8 10.85 -9.70 41.26
CA ALA A 8 9.96 -10.24 40.25
C ALA A 8 9.19 -9.09 39.59
N CYS A 9 9.52 -8.75 38.33
CA CYS A 9 8.68 -7.93 37.48
C CYS A 9 7.49 -8.76 37.00
N GLY A 10 6.31 -8.53 37.55
CA GLY A 10 5.06 -9.06 37.03
C GLY A 10 4.64 -8.34 35.76
N PRO A 11 3.98 -9.03 34.81
CA PRO A 11 3.49 -8.40 33.60
C PRO A 11 2.33 -7.44 33.91
N VAL A 12 2.49 -6.18 33.57
CA VAL A 12 1.38 -5.21 33.57
C VAL A 12 0.46 -5.53 32.42
N LEU A 13 -0.66 -6.15 32.69
CA LEU A 13 -1.77 -6.31 31.76
C LEU A 13 -2.43 -4.93 31.57
N LEU A 14 -2.10 -4.25 30.48
CA LEU A 14 -2.86 -3.12 29.99
C LEU A 14 -4.16 -3.68 29.36
N SER A 15 -5.25 -3.67 30.12
CA SER A 15 -6.59 -3.92 29.64
C SER A 15 -7.05 -2.75 28.77
N GLY A 16 -6.80 -2.84 27.47
CA GLY A 16 -7.47 -2.01 26.48
C GLY A 16 -8.92 -2.48 26.32
N GLN A 17 -9.89 -1.72 26.83
CA GLN A 17 -11.30 -1.95 26.53
C GLN A 17 -11.55 -1.66 25.04
N GLY A 18 -11.49 -2.69 24.22
CA GLY A 18 -12.01 -2.68 22.85
C GLY A 18 -13.52 -2.80 22.89
N ARG A 19 -14.21 -1.79 22.39
CA ARG A 19 -15.65 -1.91 22.06
C ARG A 19 -15.83 -3.05 21.09
N GLY A 20 -16.73 -3.98 21.44
CA GLY A 20 -17.06 -5.14 20.63
C GLY A 20 -17.64 -4.79 19.28
N GLY A 21 -16.81 -4.93 18.24
CA GLY A 21 -17.24 -5.18 16.89
C GLY A 21 -17.06 -6.68 16.64
N GLN A 22 -18.01 -7.33 15.98
CA GLN A 22 -17.98 -8.76 15.67
C GLN A 22 -16.61 -9.14 15.09
N GLY A 23 -15.96 -10.08 15.76
CA GLY A 23 -14.57 -10.42 15.53
C GLY A 23 -14.34 -11.04 14.15
N GLY A 24 -13.86 -10.21 13.22
CA GLY A 24 -13.14 -10.70 12.08
C GLY A 24 -11.70 -10.95 12.50
N THR A 25 -11.22 -12.18 12.48
CA THR A 25 -9.80 -12.47 12.61
C THR A 25 -9.11 -11.83 11.41
N SER A 26 -8.37 -10.74 11.63
CA SER A 26 -7.56 -10.14 10.59
C SER A 26 -6.37 -11.05 10.33
N PHE A 27 -6.26 -11.58 9.11
CA PHE A 27 -5.02 -12.19 8.67
C PHE A 27 -3.90 -11.15 8.66
N PRO A 28 -2.63 -11.54 8.90
CA PRO A 28 -1.50 -10.71 8.54
C PRO A 28 -1.62 -10.38 7.05
N GLY A 29 -2.00 -9.15 6.71
CA GLY A 29 -2.32 -8.78 5.32
C GLY A 29 -3.69 -8.15 5.15
N GLY A 30 -4.48 -8.03 6.23
CA GLY A 30 -5.84 -7.51 6.19
C GLY A 30 -6.87 -8.57 5.81
N SER A 31 -8.15 -8.21 5.87
CA SER A 31 -9.21 -9.05 5.34
C SER A 31 -9.25 -8.91 3.81
N MET A 32 -9.44 -10.02 3.11
CA MET A 32 -9.55 -10.03 1.65
C MET A 32 -10.99 -10.28 1.22
N ASN A 33 -11.35 -9.74 0.07
CA ASN A 33 -12.57 -10.08 -0.65
C ASN A 33 -12.39 -11.44 -1.33
N GLU A 34 -13.48 -12.02 -1.85
CA GLU A 34 -13.46 -13.30 -2.55
C GLU A 34 -12.58 -13.28 -3.81
N ASP A 35 -12.43 -12.11 -4.42
CA ASP A 35 -11.59 -11.87 -5.59
C ASP A 35 -10.11 -11.68 -5.23
N GLY A 36 -9.73 -11.83 -3.95
CA GLY A 36 -8.36 -11.63 -3.48
C GLY A 36 -7.97 -10.16 -3.31
N SER A 37 -8.86 -9.21 -3.59
CA SER A 37 -8.62 -7.81 -3.30
C SER A 37 -8.66 -7.55 -1.80
N LEU A 38 -7.87 -6.56 -1.32
CA LEU A 38 -7.91 -6.19 0.08
C LEU A 38 -9.25 -5.53 0.43
N ARG A 39 -9.89 -6.03 1.47
CA ARG A 39 -11.10 -5.42 2.00
C ARG A 39 -10.73 -4.16 2.77
N PRO A 40 -11.42 -3.03 2.58
CA PRO A 40 -11.21 -1.83 3.38
C PRO A 40 -11.33 -2.14 4.87
N ALA A 41 -10.47 -1.53 5.69
CA ALA A 41 -10.45 -1.74 7.14
C ALA A 41 -11.77 -1.38 7.83
N ASN A 42 -12.58 -0.55 7.18
CA ASN A 42 -13.90 -0.14 7.67
C ASN A 42 -14.86 0.04 6.50
N PRO A 43 -15.61 -0.99 6.10
CA PRO A 43 -16.52 -0.92 4.95
C PRO A 43 -17.74 -0.01 5.15
N SER A 44 -18.04 0.41 6.37
CA SER A 44 -19.19 1.27 6.68
C SER A 44 -18.84 2.73 6.86
N GLY A 45 -17.59 3.07 6.80
CA GLY A 45 -17.15 4.38 7.25
C GLY A 45 -16.47 5.27 6.22
N THR A 46 -16.11 6.43 6.65
CA THR A 46 -15.32 7.50 6.05
C THR A 46 -13.88 7.02 5.79
N LEU A 47 -13.42 6.66 4.49
CA LEU A 47 -12.53 5.62 4.74
C LEU A 47 -11.44 5.45 3.75
N PHE A 48 -10.38 5.26 4.42
CA PHE A 48 -9.12 4.85 3.89
C PHE A 48 -9.29 3.46 3.27
N SER A 49 -9.03 3.34 2.01
CA SER A 49 -8.55 2.10 1.47
C SER A 49 -7.23 1.79 2.18
N GLN A 50 -6.96 0.53 2.53
CA GLN A 50 -5.64 0.08 3.00
C GLN A 50 -4.55 0.30 1.94
N GLU A 51 -4.93 0.78 0.78
CA GLU A 51 -4.12 1.15 -0.36
C GLU A 51 -3.47 2.54 -0.22
N ALA A 52 -3.90 3.34 0.77
CA ALA A 52 -3.37 4.67 1.00
C ALA A 52 -1.86 4.68 1.21
N TYR A 53 -1.20 5.67 0.65
CA TYR A 53 0.21 5.94 0.86
C TYR A 53 0.40 7.06 1.86
N THR A 54 1.37 6.89 2.77
CA THR A 54 1.77 7.95 3.71
C THR A 54 3.28 8.09 3.72
N GLN A 55 3.78 9.30 3.47
CA GLN A 55 5.19 9.63 3.62
C GLN A 55 5.38 10.67 4.72
N TYR A 56 6.36 10.44 5.56
CA TYR A 56 6.85 11.39 6.57
C TYR A 56 8.21 11.89 6.14
N GLU A 57 8.41 13.20 6.12
CA GLU A 57 9.73 13.81 5.94
C GLU A 57 10.13 14.46 7.26
N ILE A 58 11.15 13.91 7.90
CA ILE A 58 11.72 14.46 9.13
C ILE A 58 12.44 15.74 8.75
N LEU A 59 12.01 16.88 9.33
CA LEU A 59 12.55 18.19 9.02
C LEU A 59 13.84 18.46 9.83
N GLU A 60 14.30 19.70 9.83
CA GLU A 60 15.55 20.09 10.48
C GLU A 60 15.65 19.59 11.92
N PRO A 61 16.81 19.03 12.32
CA PRO A 61 17.03 18.57 13.68
C PRO A 61 16.81 19.68 14.71
N GLY A 62 16.07 19.35 15.77
CA GLY A 62 15.69 20.32 16.80
C GLY A 62 14.38 21.08 16.52
N SER A 63 13.81 20.97 15.33
CA SER A 63 12.49 21.54 15.02
C SER A 63 11.33 20.72 15.59
N GLU A 64 11.57 19.46 15.96
CA GLU A 64 10.56 18.48 16.36
C GLU A 64 9.43 18.33 15.30
N ALA A 65 9.67 18.85 14.10
CA ALA A 65 8.70 18.92 13.02
C ALA A 65 8.96 17.89 11.92
N PHE A 66 7.88 17.44 11.31
CA PHE A 66 7.93 16.58 10.14
C PHE A 66 6.78 16.90 9.19
N ALA A 67 7.08 16.92 7.92
CA ALA A 67 6.08 17.06 6.86
C ALA A 67 5.45 15.70 6.58
N ILE A 68 4.17 15.70 6.21
CA ILE A 68 3.43 14.49 5.91
C ILE A 68 2.75 14.65 4.57
N THR A 69 2.90 13.66 3.71
CA THR A 69 2.15 13.49 2.48
C THR A 69 1.22 12.29 2.63
N TYR A 70 -0.06 12.49 2.42
CA TYR A 70 -1.06 11.42 2.37
C TYR A 70 -1.68 11.35 0.97
N LEU A 71 -1.63 10.19 0.34
CA LEU A 71 -2.54 9.85 -0.74
C LEU A 71 -3.65 8.99 -0.13
N LEU A 72 -4.85 9.54 -0.06
CA LEU A 72 -6.00 8.89 0.54
C LEU A 72 -7.02 8.54 -0.52
N GLU A 73 -7.69 7.41 -0.33
CA GLU A 73 -8.62 6.83 -1.29
C GLU A 73 -9.93 6.46 -0.62
N SER A 74 -11.02 6.50 -1.39
CA SER A 74 -12.34 6.02 -0.98
C SER A 74 -13.01 5.30 -2.15
N GLY A 75 -13.30 4.02 -1.99
CA GLY A 75 -14.11 3.25 -2.93
C GLY A 75 -15.62 3.30 -2.65
N ARG A 76 -16.07 4.17 -1.72
CA ARG A 76 -17.49 4.26 -1.40
C ARG A 76 -18.24 5.04 -2.48
N ALA A 77 -19.04 4.36 -3.28
CA ALA A 77 -19.87 5.00 -4.30
C ALA A 77 -20.77 6.10 -3.68
N GLY A 78 -20.88 7.22 -4.36
CA GLY A 78 -21.61 8.40 -3.92
C GLY A 78 -20.89 9.27 -2.88
N ALA A 79 -19.69 8.88 -2.39
CA ALA A 79 -18.93 9.74 -1.48
C ALA A 79 -18.51 11.04 -2.18
N THR A 80 -18.69 12.16 -1.50
CA THR A 80 -18.33 13.51 -1.98
C THR A 80 -17.20 14.13 -1.19
N GLU A 81 -16.73 13.47 -0.13
CA GLU A 81 -15.61 13.95 0.68
C GLU A 81 -14.75 12.78 1.20
N ILE A 82 -13.51 13.11 1.52
CA ILE A 82 -12.59 12.24 2.26
C ILE A 82 -12.14 12.98 3.51
N THR A 83 -12.18 12.27 4.65
CA THR A 83 -11.79 12.82 5.95
C THR A 83 -10.43 12.27 6.40
N ASN A 84 -9.54 13.14 6.85
CA ASN A 84 -8.27 12.78 7.49
C ASN A 84 -8.23 13.35 8.91
N ALA A 85 -8.47 12.52 9.91
CA ALA A 85 -8.34 12.91 11.31
C ALA A 85 -6.86 13.03 11.71
N THR A 86 -6.53 14.05 12.51
CA THR A 86 -5.22 14.17 13.13
C THR A 86 -5.12 13.23 14.35
N ARG A 87 -3.92 13.02 14.85
CA ARG A 87 -3.74 12.36 16.14
C ARG A 87 -4.35 13.21 17.25
N ALA A 88 -5.00 12.59 18.24
CA ALA A 88 -5.55 13.30 19.40
C ALA A 88 -4.48 14.17 20.08
N GLY A 89 -4.82 15.41 20.36
CA GLY A 89 -3.91 16.40 20.95
C GLY A 89 -2.85 16.98 19.99
N SER A 90 -2.87 16.62 18.70
CA SER A 90 -1.96 17.18 17.70
C SER A 90 -2.68 18.14 16.78
N LYS A 91 -1.98 19.19 16.34
CA LYS A 91 -2.47 20.18 15.36
C LYS A 91 -1.57 20.16 14.12
N GLY A 92 -2.17 20.11 12.95
CA GLY A 92 -1.46 20.25 11.67
C GLY A 92 -1.34 21.71 11.28
N THR A 93 -0.27 22.05 10.59
CA THR A 93 -0.01 23.36 9.96
C THR A 93 0.35 23.16 8.48
N ASN A 94 0.46 24.24 7.72
CA ASN A 94 0.83 24.22 6.30
C ASN A 94 0.00 23.22 5.49
N ILE A 95 -1.32 23.20 5.74
CA ILE A 95 -2.21 22.23 5.11
C ILE A 95 -2.53 22.66 3.69
N SER A 96 -2.39 21.74 2.75
CA SER A 96 -2.89 21.89 1.38
C SER A 96 -3.41 20.56 0.87
N VAL A 97 -4.45 20.62 0.05
CA VAL A 97 -5.14 19.43 -0.47
C VAL A 97 -5.32 19.57 -1.96
N PHE A 98 -5.04 18.50 -2.68
CA PHE A 98 -5.09 18.46 -4.14
C PHE A 98 -5.88 17.25 -4.63
N ASP A 99 -6.50 17.41 -5.78
CA ASP A 99 -6.99 16.30 -6.60
C ASP A 99 -5.80 15.66 -7.34
N PRO A 100 -5.44 14.40 -7.07
CA PRO A 100 -4.30 13.77 -7.72
C PRO A 100 -4.54 13.45 -9.21
N ARG A 101 -5.79 13.51 -9.70
CA ARG A 101 -6.09 13.34 -11.12
C ARG A 101 -5.70 14.57 -11.93
N THR A 102 -5.97 15.77 -11.41
CA THR A 102 -5.76 17.05 -12.12
C THR A 102 -4.60 17.87 -11.57
N GLY A 103 -4.12 17.55 -10.37
CA GLY A 103 -3.12 18.34 -9.65
C GLY A 103 -3.65 19.68 -9.12
N GLN A 104 -4.95 19.94 -9.23
CA GLN A 104 -5.57 21.20 -8.80
C GLN A 104 -5.90 21.16 -7.30
N PRO A 105 -5.85 22.32 -6.62
CA PRO A 105 -6.31 22.42 -5.25
C PRO A 105 -7.78 22.06 -5.13
N VAL A 106 -8.16 21.38 -4.06
CA VAL A 106 -9.55 21.11 -3.71
C VAL A 106 -9.94 21.85 -2.43
N LYS A 107 -11.23 22.15 -2.28
CA LYS A 107 -11.76 22.76 -1.07
C LYS A 107 -11.66 21.77 0.09
N PHE A 108 -11.32 22.31 1.26
CA PHE A 108 -11.33 21.52 2.50
C PHE A 108 -11.67 22.40 3.70
N THR A 109 -12.15 21.77 4.78
CA THR A 109 -12.22 22.37 6.12
C THR A 109 -11.19 21.71 7.03
N TYR A 110 -10.85 22.40 8.12
CA TYR A 110 -9.94 21.88 9.14
C TYR A 110 -10.50 22.24 10.52
N ASP A 111 -11.32 21.35 11.05
CA ASP A 111 -12.16 21.60 12.20
C ASP A 111 -11.69 20.80 13.40
N PHE A 112 -11.80 21.40 14.59
CA PHE A 112 -11.52 20.73 15.86
C PHE A 112 -12.79 20.07 16.39
N ASN A 113 -12.67 18.82 16.81
CA ASN A 113 -13.72 18.09 17.49
C ASN A 113 -13.33 17.88 18.96
N GLU A 114 -14.01 18.57 19.85
CA GLU A 114 -13.77 18.54 21.30
C GLU A 114 -13.99 17.13 21.90
N SER A 115 -14.98 16.40 21.38
CA SER A 115 -15.36 15.09 21.96
C SER A 115 -14.25 14.05 21.88
N ASN A 116 -13.35 14.14 20.93
CA ASN A 116 -12.22 13.21 20.74
C ASN A 116 -10.85 13.89 20.74
N ASN A 117 -10.81 15.19 21.03
CA ASN A 117 -9.59 16.02 21.05
C ASN A 117 -8.78 15.92 19.74
N GLN A 118 -9.46 15.96 18.61
CA GLN A 118 -8.84 15.78 17.29
C GLN A 118 -9.26 16.87 16.32
N TYR A 119 -8.32 17.29 15.47
CA TYR A 119 -8.64 18.04 14.26
C TYR A 119 -8.91 17.04 13.13
N ALA A 120 -9.75 17.44 12.18
CA ALA A 120 -10.03 16.69 10.97
C ALA A 120 -9.98 17.60 9.74
N ILE A 121 -9.27 17.16 8.72
CA ILE A 121 -9.34 17.70 7.37
C ILE A 121 -10.50 16.99 6.69
N ARG A 122 -11.49 17.74 6.18
CA ARG A 122 -12.55 17.23 5.31
C ARG A 122 -12.35 17.82 3.93
N ALA A 123 -11.87 16.97 3.02
CA ALA A 123 -11.56 17.37 1.65
C ALA A 123 -12.74 17.06 0.74
N THR A 124 -13.25 18.05 0.01
CA THR A 124 -14.33 17.89 -0.95
C THR A 124 -13.77 17.25 -2.23
N LEU A 125 -14.34 16.13 -2.67
CA LEU A 125 -13.99 15.52 -3.94
C LEU A 125 -14.51 16.36 -5.12
N PRO A 126 -13.82 16.39 -6.27
CA PRO A 126 -14.28 17.13 -7.45
C PRO A 126 -15.64 16.67 -7.97
N PHE A 127 -15.97 15.41 -7.74
CA PHE A 127 -17.26 14.76 -8.05
C PHE A 127 -17.49 13.59 -7.08
N ALA A 128 -18.76 13.16 -6.99
CA ALA A 128 -19.10 11.99 -6.21
C ALA A 128 -18.40 10.74 -6.79
N VAL A 129 -17.87 9.89 -5.91
CA VAL A 129 -17.22 8.62 -6.32
C VAL A 129 -18.21 7.79 -7.14
N PRO A 130 -17.90 7.45 -8.38
CA PRO A 130 -18.77 6.61 -9.20
C PRO A 130 -18.78 5.16 -8.70
N GLU A 131 -19.80 4.42 -9.05
CA GLU A 131 -19.82 2.96 -8.80
C GLU A 131 -18.64 2.29 -9.54
N GLY A 132 -17.90 1.45 -8.81
CA GLY A 132 -16.67 0.81 -9.33
C GLY A 132 -15.47 1.75 -9.47
N GLY A 133 -15.60 3.02 -9.06
CA GLY A 133 -14.53 4.01 -9.06
C GLY A 133 -13.91 4.21 -7.67
N ILE A 134 -12.86 5.03 -7.62
CA ILE A 134 -12.12 5.39 -6.41
C ILE A 134 -11.91 6.91 -6.37
N GLY A 135 -12.47 7.57 -5.36
CA GLY A 135 -12.16 8.98 -5.07
C GLY A 135 -10.81 9.07 -4.37
N ARG A 136 -9.98 10.06 -4.76
CA ARG A 136 -8.65 10.26 -4.19
C ARG A 136 -8.42 11.71 -3.79
N VAL A 137 -7.60 11.91 -2.75
CA VAL A 137 -7.05 13.23 -2.39
C VAL A 137 -5.58 13.09 -1.98
N LEU A 138 -4.80 14.10 -2.35
CA LEU A 138 -3.41 14.24 -1.94
C LEU A 138 -3.31 15.38 -0.92
N ILE A 139 -2.95 15.05 0.33
CA ILE A 139 -2.88 15.98 1.44
C ILE A 139 -1.42 16.19 1.84
N TYR A 140 -1.01 17.46 1.95
CA TYR A 140 0.25 17.85 2.59
C TYR A 140 -0.06 18.58 3.88
N LYS A 141 0.70 18.27 4.93
CA LYS A 141 0.63 19.00 6.21
C LYS A 141 1.92 18.81 7.01
N THR A 142 2.14 19.70 7.97
CA THR A 142 3.28 19.63 8.89
C THR A 142 2.77 19.40 10.30
N TYR A 143 3.45 18.53 11.04
CA TYR A 143 3.26 18.36 12.49
C TYR A 143 4.52 18.74 13.24
N THR A 144 4.35 19.23 14.47
CA THR A 144 5.39 19.34 15.49
C THR A 144 5.00 18.43 16.63
N ASP A 145 5.85 17.48 16.99
CA ASP A 145 5.60 16.53 18.08
C ASP A 145 6.93 15.99 18.64
N ALA A 146 7.38 16.59 19.76
CA ALA A 146 8.60 16.20 20.46
C ALA A 146 8.62 14.73 20.91
N ARG A 147 7.46 14.12 21.14
CA ARG A 147 7.37 12.71 21.52
C ARG A 147 7.64 11.77 20.34
N THR A 148 7.36 12.24 19.12
CA THR A 148 7.60 11.49 17.90
C THR A 148 9.02 11.71 17.38
N TYR A 149 9.53 12.94 17.45
CA TYR A 149 10.82 13.32 16.90
C TYR A 149 11.74 13.85 18.00
N GLN A 150 12.74 13.07 18.35
CA GLN A 150 13.70 13.40 19.39
C GLN A 150 15.11 13.50 18.82
N VAL A 151 15.88 14.48 19.28
CA VAL A 151 17.28 14.68 18.91
C VAL A 151 18.11 14.64 20.19
N ASN A 152 19.18 13.84 20.21
CA ASN A 152 20.15 13.76 21.28
C ASN A 152 21.56 13.79 20.69
N GLY A 153 22.19 14.95 20.75
CA GLY A 153 23.46 15.23 20.05
C GLY A 153 23.31 14.97 18.54
N ASP A 154 24.14 14.11 18.03
CA ASP A 154 24.13 13.72 16.60
C ASP A 154 23.08 12.64 16.25
N ASN A 155 22.31 12.17 17.22
CA ASN A 155 21.38 11.08 17.01
C ASN A 155 19.93 11.58 16.94
N ILE A 156 19.16 10.97 16.05
CA ILE A 156 17.70 11.11 15.93
C ILE A 156 17.04 9.79 16.34
N VAL A 157 15.97 9.92 17.11
CA VAL A 157 15.01 8.84 17.35
C VAL A 157 13.64 9.33 16.88
N TRP A 158 13.03 8.60 15.96
CA TRP A 158 11.70 8.89 15.47
C TRP A 158 10.77 7.70 15.79
N VAL A 159 9.70 7.96 16.55
CA VAL A 159 8.78 6.93 17.03
C VAL A 159 7.35 7.30 16.68
N ARG A 160 6.65 6.44 15.96
CA ARG A 160 5.26 6.70 15.61
C ARG A 160 4.46 5.41 15.41
N SER A 161 3.23 5.43 15.90
CA SER A 161 2.24 4.39 15.60
C SER A 161 1.61 4.66 14.22
N LEU A 162 1.70 3.70 13.31
CA LEU A 162 1.30 3.81 11.92
C LEU A 162 0.38 2.65 11.54
N SER A 163 -0.72 2.96 10.86
CA SER A 163 -1.72 1.97 10.40
C SER A 163 -1.85 1.92 8.87
N GLY A 164 -1.20 2.82 8.14
CA GLY A 164 -1.22 2.81 6.67
C GLY A 164 -0.57 1.55 6.09
N TYR A 165 -1.02 1.11 4.93
CA TYR A 165 -0.45 -0.06 4.25
C TYR A 165 0.91 0.23 3.64
N ARG A 166 1.04 1.32 2.89
CA ARG A 166 2.27 1.76 2.23
C ARG A 166 2.82 2.99 2.93
N LEU A 167 4.03 2.91 3.40
CA LEU A 167 4.63 3.91 4.27
C LEU A 167 6.05 4.27 3.83
N GLY A 168 6.39 5.54 3.94
CA GLY A 168 7.74 6.04 3.72
C GLY A 168 8.17 7.00 4.82
N VAL A 169 9.45 6.96 5.19
CA VAL A 169 10.08 7.94 6.08
C VAL A 169 11.37 8.44 5.46
N VAL A 170 11.45 9.74 5.24
CA VAL A 170 12.64 10.41 4.69
C VAL A 170 13.40 11.06 5.84
N LEU A 171 14.68 10.71 5.95
CA LEU A 171 15.59 11.28 6.94
C LEU A 171 16.02 12.71 6.56
N PRO A 172 16.39 13.55 7.53
CA PRO A 172 16.98 14.85 7.24
C PRO A 172 18.27 14.72 6.43
N LYS A 173 18.61 15.74 5.68
CA LYS A 173 19.90 15.80 4.96
C LYS A 173 21.08 15.71 5.93
N GLY A 174 22.09 14.91 5.58
CA GLY A 174 23.27 14.71 6.43
C GLY A 174 23.05 13.74 7.57
N TYR A 175 22.02 12.87 7.50
CA TYR A 175 21.81 11.80 8.45
C TYR A 175 21.85 10.43 7.76
N ALA A 176 22.54 9.49 8.40
CA ALA A 176 22.59 8.09 8.02
C ALA A 176 21.57 7.28 8.82
N PHE A 177 21.01 6.25 8.20
CA PHE A 177 20.21 5.26 8.86
C PHE A 177 21.07 4.39 9.79
N VAL A 178 20.59 4.14 11.01
CA VAL A 178 21.22 3.26 11.99
C VAL A 178 20.41 1.98 12.17
N SER A 179 19.11 2.10 12.49
CA SER A 179 18.25 0.94 12.68
C SER A 179 16.77 1.29 12.57
N ALA A 180 15.95 0.28 12.29
CA ALA A 180 14.51 0.31 12.46
C ALA A 180 14.03 -1.03 13.01
N ASN A 181 12.87 -1.03 13.66
CA ASN A 181 12.24 -2.25 14.20
C ASN A 181 11.30 -2.94 13.21
N VAL A 182 11.32 -2.53 11.94
CA VAL A 182 10.54 -3.12 10.85
C VAL A 182 11.43 -3.40 9.65
N ALA A 183 11.08 -4.39 8.85
CA ALA A 183 11.72 -4.62 7.57
C ALA A 183 11.35 -3.47 6.61
N ALA A 184 12.35 -2.85 6.00
CA ALA A 184 12.17 -1.71 5.12
C ALA A 184 13.14 -1.77 3.95
N GLN A 185 12.73 -1.23 2.81
CA GLN A 185 13.64 -0.88 1.73
C GLN A 185 14.33 0.44 2.09
N LEU A 186 15.65 0.46 2.00
CA LEU A 186 16.42 1.69 2.13
C LEU A 186 16.85 2.17 0.74
N SER A 187 16.51 3.40 0.41
CA SER A 187 16.89 4.03 -0.86
C SER A 187 17.45 5.43 -0.63
N THR A 188 18.22 5.92 -1.60
CA THR A 188 18.72 7.29 -1.60
C THR A 188 17.95 8.09 -2.63
N LEU A 189 17.36 9.20 -2.20
CA LEU A 189 16.63 10.13 -3.06
C LEU A 189 17.60 10.93 -3.95
N PRO A 190 17.13 11.57 -5.04
CA PRO A 190 17.95 12.40 -5.91
C PRO A 190 18.69 13.55 -5.20
N ASP A 191 18.17 14.03 -4.07
CA ASP A 191 18.78 15.09 -3.26
C ASP A 191 19.78 14.56 -2.21
N GLY A 192 20.07 13.24 -2.21
CA GLY A 192 20.99 12.57 -1.31
C GLY A 192 20.42 12.21 0.05
N ARG A 193 19.14 12.49 0.34
CA ARG A 193 18.50 12.03 1.57
C ARG A 193 18.17 10.55 1.50
N LEU A 194 18.15 9.89 2.65
CA LEU A 194 17.74 8.50 2.76
C LEU A 194 16.24 8.39 2.98
N LYS A 195 15.62 7.44 2.29
CA LYS A 195 14.21 7.06 2.45
C LYS A 195 14.11 5.60 2.87
N LEU A 196 13.37 5.35 3.94
CA LEU A 196 12.90 4.03 4.33
C LEU A 196 11.47 3.87 3.81
N ALA A 197 11.23 2.82 3.04
CA ALA A 197 9.90 2.46 2.57
C ALA A 197 9.54 1.06 3.06
N PHE A 198 8.31 0.89 3.53
CA PHE A 198 7.84 -0.38 4.08
C PHE A 198 6.34 -0.54 3.91
N ALA A 199 5.89 -1.79 3.96
CA ALA A 199 4.49 -2.15 3.95
C ALA A 199 4.05 -2.64 5.33
N ASN A 200 2.84 -2.29 5.70
CA ASN A 200 2.17 -2.81 6.90
C ASN A 200 0.98 -3.68 6.48
N PRO A 201 1.19 -4.96 6.19
CA PRO A 201 0.13 -5.84 5.70
C PRO A 201 -0.91 -6.19 6.77
N SER A 202 -0.63 -5.93 8.04
CA SER A 202 -1.53 -6.29 9.14
C SER A 202 -2.80 -5.43 9.22
N GLY A 203 -2.79 -4.23 8.62
CA GLY A 203 -3.86 -3.24 8.78
C GLY A 203 -4.03 -2.73 10.22
N GLN A 204 -3.20 -3.21 11.16
CA GLN A 204 -3.17 -2.78 12.55
C GLN A 204 -2.13 -1.68 12.74
N ALA A 205 -2.30 -0.87 13.78
CA ALA A 205 -1.29 0.11 14.13
C ALA A 205 -0.03 -0.57 14.66
N ASN A 206 1.09 -0.34 14.00
CA ASN A 206 2.41 -0.81 14.43
C ASN A 206 3.24 0.39 14.93
N ASN A 207 3.94 0.20 16.02
CA ASN A 207 4.88 1.19 16.54
C ASN A 207 6.19 1.08 15.75
N LEU A 208 6.42 2.06 14.88
CA LEU A 208 7.67 2.19 14.15
C LEU A 208 8.66 3.01 14.99
N THR A 209 9.87 2.50 15.14
CA THR A 209 11.01 3.21 15.73
C THR A 209 12.14 3.23 14.72
N ILE A 210 12.66 4.42 14.42
CA ILE A 210 13.80 4.64 13.53
C ILE A 210 14.89 5.37 14.30
N HIS A 211 16.11 4.88 14.19
CA HIS A 211 17.32 5.56 14.67
C HIS A 211 18.14 6.03 13.47
N ALA A 212 18.60 7.29 13.54
CA ALA A 212 19.49 7.88 12.56
C ALA A 212 20.61 8.65 13.26
N ARG A 213 21.73 8.82 12.58
CA ARG A 213 22.91 9.56 13.09
C ARG A 213 23.41 10.52 12.06
N LYS A 214 23.81 11.71 12.51
CA LYS A 214 24.49 12.71 11.68
C LYS A 214 25.73 12.13 11.04
N THR A 215 25.97 12.47 9.79
CA THR A 215 27.11 12.00 9.00
C THR A 215 27.55 13.04 8.00
N THR A 216 28.82 13.01 7.65
CA THR A 216 29.41 13.77 6.53
C THR A 216 29.47 12.94 5.25
N ALA A 217 29.07 11.65 5.31
CA ALA A 217 29.05 10.80 4.13
C ALA A 217 28.03 11.30 3.11
N ALA A 218 28.41 11.32 1.84
CA ALA A 218 27.49 11.55 0.74
C ALA A 218 26.89 10.22 0.27
N PHE A 219 25.59 10.23 -0.02
CA PHE A 219 24.90 9.05 -0.55
C PHE A 219 24.58 9.26 -2.03
N THR A 220 24.92 8.26 -2.83
CA THR A 220 24.58 8.25 -4.26
C THR A 220 23.11 7.87 -4.45
N PRO A 221 22.34 8.62 -5.26
CA PRO A 221 20.96 8.29 -5.54
C PRO A 221 20.78 6.84 -6.00
N SER A 222 19.79 6.19 -5.44
CA SER A 222 19.48 4.80 -5.80
C SER A 222 18.96 4.72 -7.23
N PRO A 223 19.38 3.72 -8.03
CA PRO A 223 18.84 3.50 -9.37
C PRO A 223 17.43 2.91 -9.34
N TYR A 224 16.96 2.49 -8.17
CA TYR A 224 15.68 1.80 -8.01
C TYR A 224 14.52 2.77 -7.98
N ARG A 225 13.44 2.38 -8.66
CA ARG A 225 12.15 3.08 -8.59
C ARG A 225 11.57 2.96 -7.18
N ASP A 226 10.86 3.99 -6.75
CA ASP A 226 10.08 3.94 -5.50
C ASP A 226 8.78 3.16 -5.73
N VAL A 227 8.88 1.85 -5.62
CA VAL A 227 7.74 0.94 -5.83
C VAL A 227 6.64 1.08 -4.76
N PHE A 228 6.91 1.74 -3.65
CA PHE A 228 5.92 2.00 -2.61
C PHE A 228 5.05 3.20 -2.92
N PHE A 229 5.57 4.18 -3.65
CA PHE A 229 4.78 5.32 -4.13
C PHE A 229 3.97 4.93 -5.37
N ASP A 230 4.63 4.29 -6.32
CA ASP A 230 4.01 3.80 -7.55
C ASP A 230 3.27 2.49 -7.27
N ASP A 231 2.03 2.59 -6.85
CA ASP A 231 1.25 1.41 -6.51
C ASP A 231 0.91 0.57 -7.73
N ILE A 232 1.57 -0.57 -7.86
CA ILE A 232 1.20 -1.63 -8.81
C ILE A 232 0.81 -2.85 -7.98
N LYS A 233 -0.48 -3.17 -8.05
CA LYS A 233 -1.04 -4.37 -7.43
C LYS A 233 -1.59 -5.27 -8.52
N THR A 234 -1.16 -6.53 -8.55
CA THR A 234 -1.65 -7.50 -9.52
C THR A 234 -2.27 -8.70 -8.81
N LEU A 235 -3.46 -9.05 -9.24
CA LEU A 235 -4.18 -10.25 -8.84
C LEU A 235 -4.19 -11.23 -10.01
N TYR A 236 -3.75 -12.45 -9.77
CA TYR A 236 -3.84 -13.60 -10.69
C TYR A 236 -4.86 -14.57 -10.10
N ASP A 237 -5.98 -14.74 -10.77
CA ASP A 237 -7.02 -15.69 -10.38
C ASP A 237 -6.93 -16.91 -11.30
N LEU A 238 -6.34 -18.00 -10.80
CA LEU A 238 -6.09 -19.21 -11.58
C LEU A 238 -7.40 -19.98 -11.82
N GLY A 239 -7.66 -20.26 -13.08
CA GLY A 239 -8.80 -21.10 -13.51
C GLY A 239 -8.62 -22.59 -13.18
N ALA A 240 -9.44 -23.44 -13.75
CA ALA A 240 -9.27 -24.88 -13.61
C ALA A 240 -7.95 -25.35 -14.24
N PRO A 241 -7.21 -26.27 -13.61
CA PRO A 241 -5.88 -26.67 -14.07
C PRO A 241 -5.81 -27.17 -15.52
N GLU A 242 -6.90 -27.75 -15.99
CA GLU A 242 -7.00 -28.30 -17.33
C GLU A 242 -7.01 -27.20 -18.41
N THR A 243 -7.39 -25.98 -18.02
CA THR A 243 -7.45 -24.82 -18.96
C THR A 243 -6.14 -24.10 -19.08
N GLY A 244 -5.28 -24.10 -18.03
CA GLY A 244 -4.08 -23.29 -17.93
C GLY A 244 -4.35 -21.78 -17.95
N THR A 245 -5.64 -21.37 -17.90
CA THR A 245 -6.06 -19.97 -18.00
C THR A 245 -6.14 -19.30 -16.62
N PHE A 246 -5.95 -18.00 -16.60
CA PHE A 246 -6.12 -17.18 -15.40
C PHE A 246 -6.73 -15.84 -15.76
N ASN A 247 -7.54 -15.29 -14.86
CA ASN A 247 -7.92 -13.89 -14.92
C ASN A 247 -6.83 -13.05 -14.26
N VAL A 248 -6.53 -11.90 -14.84
CA VAL A 248 -5.63 -10.92 -14.23
C VAL A 248 -6.38 -9.62 -13.99
N GLU A 249 -6.17 -9.04 -12.82
CA GLU A 249 -6.55 -7.67 -12.50
C GLU A 249 -5.31 -6.94 -11.98
N GLN A 250 -4.98 -5.81 -12.60
CA GLN A 250 -3.92 -4.94 -12.13
C GLN A 250 -4.48 -3.55 -11.83
N THR A 251 -4.26 -3.08 -10.62
CA THR A 251 -4.42 -1.67 -10.27
C THR A 251 -3.06 -1.00 -10.41
N TYR A 252 -3.04 0.16 -11.04
CA TYR A 252 -1.80 0.80 -11.45
C TYR A 252 -1.90 2.32 -11.32
N SER A 253 -0.94 2.93 -10.61
CA SER A 253 -0.78 4.37 -10.54
C SER A 253 0.44 4.81 -11.34
N ASP A 254 0.28 5.81 -12.22
CA ASP A 254 1.37 6.38 -13.01
C ASP A 254 1.57 7.86 -12.66
N PRO A 255 2.65 8.22 -11.95
CA PRO A 255 2.97 9.60 -11.59
C PRO A 255 3.92 10.28 -12.58
N ARG A 256 4.26 9.68 -13.73
CA ARG A 256 5.29 10.18 -14.63
C ARG A 256 4.90 11.50 -15.26
N LYS A 257 5.54 12.58 -14.83
CA LYS A 257 5.36 13.91 -15.42
C LYS A 257 5.64 13.89 -16.93
N GLY A 258 4.74 14.47 -17.70
CA GLY A 258 4.78 14.52 -19.16
C GLY A 258 4.04 13.37 -19.82
N ALA A 259 3.55 12.37 -19.08
CA ALA A 259 2.81 11.26 -19.65
C ALA A 259 1.42 11.72 -20.14
N SER A 260 1.10 11.46 -21.39
CA SER A 260 -0.23 11.59 -21.98
C SER A 260 -0.86 10.22 -22.27
N ALA A 261 -0.10 9.16 -22.13
CA ALA A 261 -0.53 7.79 -22.29
C ALA A 261 0.28 6.88 -21.34
N VAL A 262 -0.35 5.78 -20.93
CA VAL A 262 0.33 4.66 -20.27
C VAL A 262 0.75 3.68 -21.36
N LEU A 263 2.02 3.34 -21.38
CA LEU A 263 2.62 2.40 -22.32
C LEU A 263 2.79 1.03 -21.66
N ASP A 264 2.79 0.01 -22.49
CA ASP A 264 3.06 -1.38 -22.09
C ASP A 264 2.11 -1.91 -21.00
N VAL A 265 0.82 -1.60 -21.13
CA VAL A 265 -0.22 -2.04 -20.21
C VAL A 265 -0.29 -3.57 -20.19
N LEU A 266 0.18 -4.19 -19.11
CA LEU A 266 0.31 -5.65 -18.95
C LEU A 266 1.00 -6.35 -20.14
N ASN A 267 1.93 -5.70 -20.77
CA ASN A 267 2.57 -6.15 -22.01
C ASN A 267 3.37 -7.47 -21.85
N TYR A 268 3.81 -7.77 -20.63
CA TYR A 268 4.52 -9.01 -20.29
C TYR A 268 3.59 -10.24 -20.22
N LEU A 269 2.29 -10.05 -20.48
CA LEU A 269 1.29 -11.11 -20.50
C LEU A 269 0.63 -11.17 -21.89
N ALA A 270 0.51 -12.36 -22.43
CA ALA A 270 -0.36 -12.59 -23.59
C ALA A 270 -1.82 -12.64 -23.10
N LEU A 271 -2.53 -11.51 -23.18
CA LEU A 271 -3.89 -11.38 -22.70
C LEU A 271 -4.90 -11.31 -23.86
N SER A 272 -6.02 -12.01 -23.68
CA SER A 272 -7.29 -11.73 -24.37
C SER A 272 -8.20 -10.89 -23.48
N ASP A 273 -9.28 -10.36 -24.04
CA ASP A 273 -10.32 -9.59 -23.34
C ASP A 273 -9.79 -8.43 -22.51
N LEU A 274 -8.71 -7.79 -22.98
CA LEU A 274 -8.08 -6.69 -22.29
C LEU A 274 -9.03 -5.50 -22.16
N LYS A 275 -9.32 -5.10 -20.91
CA LYS A 275 -10.12 -3.93 -20.58
C LYS A 275 -9.32 -3.02 -19.66
N VAL A 276 -9.48 -1.72 -19.87
CA VAL A 276 -8.86 -0.70 -19.02
C VAL A 276 -9.91 0.30 -18.61
N ILE A 277 -9.93 0.68 -17.35
CA ILE A 277 -10.76 1.76 -16.83
C ILE A 277 -9.89 2.77 -16.07
N ASP A 278 -10.26 4.04 -16.19
CA ASP A 278 -9.81 5.09 -15.29
C ASP A 278 -10.56 4.91 -13.97
N LEU A 279 -9.84 4.55 -12.91
CA LEU A 279 -10.46 4.27 -11.60
C LEU A 279 -11.03 5.53 -10.93
N ASP A 280 -10.52 6.72 -11.22
CA ASP A 280 -11.05 7.94 -10.64
C ASP A 280 -12.47 8.25 -11.16
N THR A 281 -12.74 7.91 -12.42
CA THR A 281 -14.00 8.22 -13.09
C THR A 281 -14.86 6.99 -13.40
N ALA A 282 -14.35 5.79 -13.20
CA ALA A 282 -14.90 4.51 -13.64
C ALA A 282 -15.15 4.44 -15.17
N LYS A 283 -14.55 5.31 -15.96
CA LYS A 283 -14.73 5.33 -17.41
C LYS A 283 -13.83 4.31 -18.11
N PRO A 284 -14.35 3.59 -19.10
CA PRO A 284 -13.52 2.73 -19.92
C PRO A 284 -12.56 3.56 -20.76
N LEU A 285 -11.33 3.08 -20.87
CA LEU A 285 -10.31 3.60 -21.76
C LEU A 285 -10.02 2.56 -22.85
N THR A 286 -9.75 3.02 -24.07
CA THR A 286 -9.53 2.12 -25.21
C THR A 286 -8.05 1.75 -25.31
N PRO A 287 -7.67 0.48 -25.13
CA PRO A 287 -6.31 0.02 -25.40
C PRO A 287 -6.02 0.06 -26.90
N VAL A 288 -4.85 0.56 -27.27
CA VAL A 288 -4.37 0.60 -28.65
C VAL A 288 -3.10 -0.26 -28.74
N LYS A 289 -3.15 -1.29 -29.55
CA LYS A 289 -2.02 -2.19 -29.80
C LYS A 289 -1.25 -1.73 -31.02
N SER A 290 0.04 -1.49 -30.86
CA SER A 290 0.99 -1.18 -31.94
C SER A 290 2.18 -2.13 -31.88
N GLY A 291 2.20 -3.13 -32.75
CA GLY A 291 3.19 -4.21 -32.67
C GLY A 291 3.09 -4.99 -31.36
N LYS A 292 4.15 -4.95 -30.55
CA LYS A 292 4.22 -5.61 -29.24
C LYS A 292 3.76 -4.70 -28.08
N VAL A 293 3.56 -3.40 -28.34
CA VAL A 293 3.21 -2.41 -27.30
C VAL A 293 1.71 -2.21 -27.26
N THR A 294 1.13 -2.29 -26.09
CA THR A 294 -0.24 -1.89 -25.82
C THR A 294 -0.23 -0.58 -25.02
N SER A 295 -0.88 0.45 -25.52
CA SER A 295 -0.94 1.75 -24.87
C SER A 295 -2.39 2.16 -24.59
N VAL A 296 -2.55 3.04 -23.61
CA VAL A 296 -3.83 3.64 -23.26
C VAL A 296 -3.64 5.14 -23.13
N LYS A 297 -4.40 5.92 -23.91
CA LYS A 297 -4.39 7.38 -23.81
C LYS A 297 -5.08 7.80 -22.51
N LEU A 298 -4.47 8.73 -21.77
CA LEU A 298 -5.06 9.30 -20.57
C LEU A 298 -6.02 10.45 -20.92
N ASP A 299 -7.17 10.51 -20.25
CA ASP A 299 -8.10 11.63 -20.36
C ASP A 299 -7.47 12.94 -19.89
N VAL A 300 -6.65 12.85 -18.82
CA VAL A 300 -5.92 13.99 -18.26
C VAL A 300 -4.43 13.67 -18.30
N PRO A 301 -3.64 14.39 -19.11
CA PRO A 301 -2.19 14.25 -19.12
C PRO A 301 -1.57 14.66 -17.79
N ILE A 302 -0.48 13.99 -17.40
CA ILE A 302 0.26 14.26 -16.15
C ILE A 302 1.23 15.41 -16.41
N THR A 303 0.96 16.59 -15.88
CA THR A 303 1.75 17.81 -16.13
C THR A 303 2.61 18.23 -14.96
N ASN A 304 2.30 17.76 -13.74
CA ASN A 304 3.01 18.15 -12.53
C ASN A 304 3.13 16.98 -11.53
N ALA A 305 3.98 17.15 -10.52
CA ALA A 305 4.30 16.12 -9.54
C ALA A 305 3.16 15.79 -8.54
N LYS A 306 2.03 16.51 -8.58
CA LYS A 306 0.87 16.24 -7.73
C LYS A 306 -0.15 15.34 -8.44
N GLN A 307 0.11 15.03 -9.70
CA GLN A 307 -0.78 14.21 -10.53
C GLN A 307 -0.27 12.78 -10.61
N SER A 308 -1.23 11.87 -10.68
CA SER A 308 -1.02 10.48 -11.09
C SER A 308 -2.26 9.95 -11.79
N ALA A 309 -2.08 9.21 -12.86
CA ALA A 309 -3.15 8.38 -13.43
C ALA A 309 -3.44 7.22 -12.47
N HIS A 310 -4.68 6.74 -12.45
CA HIS A 310 -5.09 5.61 -11.63
C HIS A 310 -5.96 4.67 -12.48
N LEU A 311 -5.41 3.54 -12.86
CA LEU A 311 -6.01 2.64 -13.82
C LEU A 311 -6.28 1.27 -13.18
N LYS A 312 -7.35 0.63 -13.65
CA LYS A 312 -7.55 -0.81 -13.50
C LYS A 312 -7.50 -1.48 -14.87
N VAL A 313 -6.68 -2.50 -14.97
CA VAL A 313 -6.50 -3.32 -16.17
C VAL A 313 -6.93 -4.72 -15.85
N THR A 314 -7.77 -5.30 -16.70
CA THR A 314 -8.21 -6.70 -16.58
C THR A 314 -8.03 -7.43 -17.91
N GLY A 315 -7.84 -8.73 -17.82
CA GLY A 315 -7.74 -9.59 -19.02
C GLY A 315 -7.67 -11.05 -18.63
N VAL A 316 -7.67 -11.91 -19.65
CA VAL A 316 -7.55 -13.37 -19.49
C VAL A 316 -6.23 -13.80 -20.11
N GLY A 317 -5.38 -14.44 -19.30
CA GLY A 317 -4.11 -15.01 -19.72
C GLY A 317 -4.19 -16.51 -19.92
N SER A 318 -3.28 -17.04 -20.73
CA SER A 318 -3.02 -18.48 -20.90
C SER A 318 -1.60 -18.83 -20.48
N ASP A 319 -1.33 -20.11 -20.31
CA ASP A 319 0.01 -20.63 -19.95
C ASP A 319 0.58 -20.08 -18.63
N GLY A 320 -0.32 -19.71 -17.71
CA GLY A 320 0.04 -19.12 -16.42
C GLY A 320 0.63 -20.10 -15.45
N TYR A 321 0.28 -21.37 -15.55
CA TYR A 321 0.68 -22.45 -14.66
C TYR A 321 0.49 -23.80 -15.37
N LYS A 322 1.06 -24.83 -14.77
CA LYS A 322 1.02 -26.20 -15.33
C LYS A 322 0.90 -27.23 -14.22
N LEU A 323 0.39 -28.41 -14.58
CA LEU A 323 0.47 -29.59 -13.71
C LEU A 323 1.77 -30.36 -14.02
N VAL A 324 2.56 -30.61 -12.98
CA VAL A 324 3.78 -31.39 -13.06
C VAL A 324 3.70 -32.49 -12.00
N ASN A 325 3.56 -33.72 -12.42
CA ASN A 325 3.43 -34.90 -11.51
C ASN A 325 2.29 -34.72 -10.48
N GLY A 326 1.15 -34.15 -10.91
CA GLY A 326 -0.01 -33.92 -10.04
C GLY A 326 0.08 -32.68 -9.16
N GLU A 327 1.17 -31.94 -9.21
CA GLU A 327 1.37 -30.68 -8.51
C GLU A 327 1.13 -29.51 -9.48
N LEU A 328 0.32 -28.53 -9.07
CA LEU A 328 0.18 -27.26 -9.76
C LEU A 328 1.44 -26.42 -9.51
N VAL A 329 2.05 -25.93 -10.58
CA VAL A 329 3.24 -25.07 -10.54
C VAL A 329 2.92 -23.78 -11.28
N PHE A 330 2.82 -22.69 -10.54
CA PHE A 330 2.81 -21.32 -11.06
C PHE A 330 4.23 -20.77 -10.97
N GLU A 331 4.86 -20.54 -12.10
CA GLU A 331 6.22 -19.97 -12.17
C GLU A 331 6.20 -18.76 -13.09
N ARG A 332 6.52 -17.60 -12.52
CA ARG A 332 6.41 -16.32 -13.24
C ARG A 332 7.38 -15.27 -12.73
N GLU A 333 7.75 -14.38 -13.61
CA GLU A 333 8.33 -13.10 -13.27
C GLU A 333 7.20 -12.11 -12.94
N LEU A 334 7.25 -11.53 -11.75
CA LEU A 334 6.24 -10.63 -11.23
C LEU A 334 6.77 -9.19 -11.17
N HIS A 335 5.86 -8.23 -11.24
CA HIS A 335 6.14 -6.81 -11.27
C HIS A 335 5.39 -6.09 -10.14
N GLY A 336 5.91 -4.91 -9.76
CA GLY A 336 5.24 -4.04 -8.79
C GLY A 336 5.41 -4.48 -7.35
N LEU A 337 4.74 -3.75 -6.46
CA LEU A 337 4.87 -3.93 -5.01
C LEU A 337 4.12 -5.17 -4.52
N ARG A 338 2.91 -5.40 -5.03
CA ARG A 338 2.00 -6.42 -4.49
C ARG A 338 1.50 -7.34 -5.57
N ASN A 339 1.65 -8.63 -5.33
CA ASN A 339 1.11 -9.65 -6.22
C ASN A 339 0.36 -10.70 -5.41
N THR A 340 -0.86 -11.02 -5.82
CA THR A 340 -1.67 -12.06 -5.19
C THR A 340 -2.05 -13.11 -6.21
N VAL A 341 -1.86 -14.38 -5.86
CA VAL A 341 -2.23 -15.52 -6.70
C VAL A 341 -3.29 -16.31 -5.96
N ILE A 342 -4.50 -16.39 -6.52
CA ILE A 342 -5.59 -17.23 -6.02
C ILE A 342 -5.52 -18.56 -6.75
N LEU A 343 -5.42 -19.64 -5.98
CA LEU A 343 -5.33 -21.00 -6.53
C LEU A 343 -6.69 -21.51 -6.98
N PRO A 344 -6.76 -22.48 -7.88
CA PRO A 344 -8.01 -23.16 -8.21
C PRO A 344 -8.65 -23.82 -6.97
N ALA A 345 -9.96 -24.02 -7.00
CA ALA A 345 -10.69 -24.67 -5.92
C ALA A 345 -10.11 -26.07 -5.61
N GLY A 346 -9.97 -26.38 -4.32
CA GLY A 346 -9.45 -27.68 -3.84
C GLY A 346 -7.94 -27.80 -3.87
N TYR A 347 -7.21 -26.75 -4.26
CA TYR A 347 -5.72 -26.75 -4.21
C TYR A 347 -5.22 -26.03 -2.97
N GLU A 348 -4.22 -26.66 -2.32
CA GLU A 348 -3.53 -26.14 -1.14
C GLU A 348 -2.08 -25.80 -1.47
N VAL A 349 -1.58 -24.70 -0.89
CA VAL A 349 -0.18 -24.31 -1.08
C VAL A 349 0.75 -25.35 -0.46
N SER A 350 1.66 -25.90 -1.27
CA SER A 350 2.71 -26.85 -0.83
C SER A 350 4.10 -26.21 -0.80
N GLY A 351 4.28 -25.05 -1.45
CA GLY A 351 5.55 -24.34 -1.42
C GLY A 351 5.50 -23.00 -2.11
N VAL A 352 6.30 -22.06 -1.65
CA VAL A 352 6.52 -20.74 -2.25
C VAL A 352 8.00 -20.43 -2.20
N SER A 353 8.57 -19.95 -3.30
CA SER A 353 10.01 -19.65 -3.39
C SER A 353 10.45 -18.40 -2.62
N GLN A 354 9.51 -17.60 -2.10
CA GLN A 354 9.77 -16.36 -1.37
C GLN A 354 8.84 -16.24 -0.16
N SER A 355 9.15 -15.32 0.75
CA SER A 355 8.26 -14.97 1.86
C SER A 355 6.93 -14.46 1.34
N ALA A 356 5.84 -15.03 1.83
CA ALA A 356 4.48 -14.71 1.40
C ALA A 356 3.48 -14.83 2.56
N THR A 357 2.38 -14.11 2.44
CA THR A 357 1.19 -14.37 3.26
C THR A 357 0.34 -15.42 2.54
N ILE A 358 0.02 -16.50 3.23
CA ILE A 358 -0.86 -17.56 2.72
C ILE A 358 -2.18 -17.49 3.50
N GLY A 359 -3.30 -17.51 2.81
CA GLY A 359 -4.60 -17.41 3.42
C GLY A 359 -5.72 -18.01 2.56
N ARG A 360 -6.95 -17.70 2.95
CA ARG A 360 -8.18 -18.11 2.26
C ARG A 360 -8.96 -16.90 1.80
N THR A 361 -9.62 -17.01 0.65
CA THR A 361 -10.43 -15.92 0.06
C THR A 361 -11.61 -15.54 0.94
N ARG A 362 -12.11 -16.47 1.78
CA ARG A 362 -13.14 -16.20 2.82
C ARG A 362 -12.61 -16.55 4.19
N GLN A 363 -13.00 -15.76 5.18
CA GLN A 363 -12.75 -16.06 6.57
C GLN A 363 -13.70 -17.15 7.07
N GLY A 364 -13.18 -18.03 7.94
CA GLY A 364 -13.99 -19.10 8.54
C GLY A 364 -14.40 -20.20 7.57
N CYS A 365 -13.80 -20.26 6.40
CA CYS A 365 -14.00 -21.36 5.48
C CYS A 365 -13.60 -22.68 6.13
N PRO A 366 -14.49 -23.71 6.11
CA PRO A 366 -14.06 -25.06 6.43
C PRO A 366 -13.01 -25.52 5.41
N ALA A 367 -12.13 -26.41 5.82
CA ALA A 367 -11.12 -26.98 4.94
C ALA A 367 -11.74 -27.72 3.73
N GLU A 368 -13.01 -28.07 3.80
CA GLU A 368 -13.79 -28.81 2.79
C GLU A 368 -15.28 -28.49 2.88
N PRO A 369 -16.03 -28.64 1.80
CA PRO A 369 -15.72 -28.60 0.37
C PRO A 369 -15.91 -27.18 -0.18
N ALA A 370 -15.11 -26.89 -0.98
CA ALA A 370 -14.65 -25.77 -1.19
C ALA A 370 -14.80 -24.88 -2.43
N GLY A 371 -15.78 -24.91 -3.17
CA GLY A 371 -15.96 -24.05 -4.35
C GLY A 371 -15.85 -22.53 -4.12
N ALA A 372 -16.11 -22.07 -2.90
CA ALA A 372 -16.10 -20.64 -2.57
C ALA A 372 -14.92 -20.23 -1.67
N CYS A 373 -14.14 -21.18 -1.17
CA CYS A 373 -13.03 -20.95 -0.25
C CYS A 373 -11.72 -21.42 -0.88
N ARG A 374 -11.03 -20.51 -1.52
CA ARG A 374 -9.81 -20.82 -2.27
C ARG A 374 -8.59 -20.33 -1.51
N ALA A 375 -7.50 -21.07 -1.61
CA ALA A 375 -6.21 -20.61 -1.08
C ALA A 375 -5.64 -19.47 -1.94
N PHE A 376 -4.96 -18.54 -1.30
CA PHE A 376 -4.19 -17.51 -1.99
C PHE A 376 -2.79 -17.38 -1.42
N VAL A 377 -1.90 -16.87 -2.26
CA VAL A 377 -0.54 -16.47 -1.90
C VAL A 377 -0.39 -14.98 -2.21
N SER A 378 -0.12 -14.17 -1.21
CA SER A 378 0.12 -12.73 -1.36
C SER A 378 1.60 -12.41 -1.10
N LEU A 379 2.21 -11.73 -2.04
CA LEU A 379 3.63 -11.40 -2.10
C LEU A 379 3.81 -9.89 -2.04
N ILE A 380 4.78 -9.43 -1.27
CA ILE A 380 5.18 -8.02 -1.20
C ILE A 380 6.64 -7.94 -1.62
N ASN A 381 6.92 -7.13 -2.64
CA ASN A 381 8.26 -6.88 -3.16
C ASN A 381 9.00 -5.87 -2.29
N LEU A 382 9.50 -6.30 -1.15
CA LEU A 382 10.25 -5.43 -0.23
C LEU A 382 11.61 -5.00 -0.78
N ASN A 383 12.18 -5.76 -1.72
CA ASN A 383 13.47 -5.43 -2.32
C ASN A 383 13.39 -4.26 -3.31
N GLY A 384 12.17 -3.92 -3.79
CA GLY A 384 11.96 -2.88 -4.77
C GLY A 384 12.51 -3.21 -6.16
N GLU A 385 12.72 -4.48 -6.45
CA GLU A 385 13.15 -4.95 -7.77
C GLU A 385 12.05 -4.68 -8.80
N ASN A 386 12.44 -4.24 -10.00
CA ASN A 386 11.46 -4.06 -11.08
C ASN A 386 10.76 -5.37 -11.44
N HIS A 387 11.49 -6.47 -11.34
CA HIS A 387 11.04 -7.84 -11.63
C HIS A 387 11.60 -8.80 -10.59
N TYR A 388 10.81 -9.76 -10.17
CA TYR A 388 11.27 -10.84 -9.30
C TYR A 388 10.58 -12.14 -9.65
N LYS A 389 11.37 -13.22 -9.70
CA LYS A 389 10.87 -14.54 -10.07
C LYS A 389 10.23 -15.24 -8.87
N VAL A 390 9.04 -15.79 -9.07
CA VAL A 390 8.29 -16.52 -8.05
C VAL A 390 7.89 -17.89 -8.59
N THR A 391 8.01 -18.89 -7.73
CA THR A 391 7.43 -20.22 -7.93
C THR A 391 6.47 -20.53 -6.79
N ILE A 392 5.21 -20.79 -7.12
CA ILE A 392 4.21 -21.28 -6.18
C ILE A 392 3.85 -22.70 -6.57
N ARG A 393 3.83 -23.60 -5.60
CA ARG A 393 3.46 -25.01 -5.75
C ARG A 393 2.20 -25.28 -4.94
N ALA A 394 1.30 -26.08 -5.50
CA ALA A 394 0.06 -26.43 -4.84
C ALA A 394 -0.37 -27.86 -5.18
N ARG A 395 -1.04 -28.51 -4.24
CA ARG A 395 -1.56 -29.87 -4.40
C ARG A 395 -3.04 -29.90 -4.07
N LYS A 396 -3.73 -30.87 -4.66
CA LYS A 396 -5.14 -31.13 -4.41
C LYS A 396 -5.34 -31.95 -3.14
#